data_c1a6191ccf229f1831f53be70e5cb411
#
_entry.id   c1a6191ccf229f1831f53be70e5cb411
#
_cell.length_a   1.000
_cell.length_b   1.000
_cell.length_c   1.000
_cell.angle_alpha   90.00
_cell.angle_beta   90.00
_cell.angle_gamma   90.00
#
_symmetry.space_group_name_H-M   'P 1'
#
loop_
_entity.id
_entity.type
_entity.pdbx_description
1 polymer ?
#
loop_
_entity_poly.entity_id
_entity_poly.type
_entity_poly.pdbx_seq_one_letter_code
_entity_poly.pdbx_strand_id
1 'polypeptide(L)'
;MRFIYRISNNSYKKERLINATKEYCFLNFLTNLVTQADKLYVIADNVNSQLKDFLDKNIPENGTIFHVSTGSNGASFRLQLDLVNQIPSDEIVFLHEDDYLYKPSPKDTASEKINRALIIEGLKKAHYVTLYDHPDKYIPPSSGGNPKISDDGIEYTGIFLTPNSHWKYTNSTTLTFAAYAKTLIEDKTSWAPYISGPHPHDFQAFLSLGKKGRKIASPIPGRATHCDPFNLTPFIDWHSI
;
A
#
# COMPACT_ATOMS: atom_id res chain seq x y z
N MET A 1 2.20 -14.42 -4.81
CA MET A 1 2.27 -13.32 -3.80
C MET A 1 1.36 -13.62 -2.63
N ARG A 2 1.60 -12.96 -1.49
CA ARG A 2 0.73 -12.98 -0.31
C ARG A 2 0.23 -11.56 -0.08
N PHE A 3 -1.07 -11.40 0.03
CA PHE A 3 -1.70 -10.11 0.31
C PHE A 3 -2.21 -10.11 1.74
N ILE A 4 -1.95 -9.03 2.48
CA ILE A 4 -2.50 -8.82 3.82
C ILE A 4 -3.25 -7.49 3.79
N TYR A 5 -4.56 -7.59 3.59
CA TYR A 5 -5.48 -6.46 3.47
C TYR A 5 -6.06 -6.13 4.84
N ARG A 6 -6.00 -4.86 5.21
CA ARG A 6 -6.56 -4.38 6.47
C ARG A 6 -7.76 -3.48 6.19
N ILE A 7 -8.88 -3.76 6.84
CA ILE A 7 -10.13 -3.02 6.67
C ILE A 7 -10.80 -2.78 8.02
N SER A 8 -11.37 -1.57 8.22
CA SER A 8 -12.02 -1.18 9.47
C SER A 8 -13.15 -0.17 9.25
N ASN A 9 -14.22 -0.26 10.06
CA ASN A 9 -15.23 0.80 10.12
C ASN A 9 -14.77 2.00 10.97
N ASN A 10 -13.78 1.83 11.83
CA ASN A 10 -13.28 2.84 12.77
C ASN A 10 -12.16 3.71 12.20
N SER A 11 -12.16 3.93 10.89
CA SER A 11 -11.21 4.86 10.27
C SER A 11 -11.57 6.32 10.57
N TYR A 12 -10.58 7.21 10.49
CA TYR A 12 -10.82 8.66 10.62
C TYR A 12 -11.90 9.15 9.67
N LYS A 13 -12.68 10.13 10.14
CA LYS A 13 -13.50 10.96 9.27
C LYS A 13 -12.59 11.85 8.43
N LYS A 14 -12.15 11.35 7.30
CA LYS A 14 -11.45 12.10 6.25
C LYS A 14 -12.39 12.31 5.08
N GLU A 15 -12.23 13.42 4.37
CA GLU A 15 -12.75 13.50 3.02
C GLU A 15 -12.15 12.38 2.17
N ARG A 16 -12.99 11.73 1.37
CA ARG A 16 -12.59 10.67 0.44
C ARG A 16 -13.28 10.92 -0.89
N LEU A 17 -12.72 10.36 -1.95
CA LEU A 17 -13.43 10.27 -3.21
C LEU A 17 -14.81 9.63 -3.00
N ILE A 18 -15.85 10.19 -3.61
CA ILE A 18 -17.24 9.73 -3.44
C ILE A 18 -17.40 8.25 -3.79
N ASN A 19 -16.69 7.79 -4.80
CA ASN A 19 -16.70 6.40 -5.25
C ASN A 19 -15.81 5.46 -4.39
N ALA A 20 -14.94 5.99 -3.54
CA ALA A 20 -13.99 5.20 -2.75
C ALA A 20 -14.60 4.69 -1.44
N THR A 21 -15.72 3.97 -1.53
CA THR A 21 -16.22 3.20 -0.39
C THR A 21 -15.26 2.04 -0.07
N LYS A 22 -15.29 1.52 1.14
CA LYS A 22 -14.44 0.38 1.54
C LYS A 22 -14.70 -0.86 0.70
N GLU A 23 -15.95 -1.09 0.40
CA GLU A 23 -16.40 -2.18 -0.47
C GLU A 23 -15.85 -2.01 -1.88
N TYR A 24 -15.93 -0.80 -2.43
CA TYR A 24 -15.40 -0.53 -3.76
C TYR A 24 -13.88 -0.63 -3.82
N CYS A 25 -13.16 -0.08 -2.84
CA CYS A 25 -11.71 -0.21 -2.74
C CYS A 25 -11.28 -1.68 -2.66
N PHE A 26 -12.02 -2.51 -1.88
CA PHE A 26 -11.75 -3.94 -1.79
C PHE A 26 -11.96 -4.66 -3.12
N LEU A 27 -13.06 -4.41 -3.84
CA LEU A 27 -13.33 -5.02 -5.15
C LEU A 27 -12.32 -4.54 -6.21
N ASN A 28 -11.97 -3.25 -6.21
CA ASN A 28 -10.95 -2.70 -7.09
C ASN A 28 -9.58 -3.35 -6.84
N PHE A 29 -9.20 -3.54 -5.57
CA PHE A 29 -8.00 -4.27 -5.19
C PHE A 29 -8.01 -5.72 -5.71
N LEU A 30 -9.08 -6.48 -5.47
CA LEU A 30 -9.21 -7.85 -5.95
C LEU A 30 -9.06 -7.94 -7.47
N THR A 31 -9.77 -7.05 -8.18
CA THR A 31 -9.77 -7.03 -9.64
C THR A 31 -8.40 -6.71 -10.22
N ASN A 32 -7.65 -5.78 -9.60
CA ASN A 32 -6.43 -5.23 -10.19
C ASN A 32 -5.14 -5.89 -9.69
N LEU A 33 -5.17 -6.63 -8.59
CA LEU A 33 -3.98 -7.22 -7.98
C LEU A 33 -4.07 -8.72 -7.73
N VAL A 34 -5.19 -9.24 -7.22
CA VAL A 34 -5.28 -10.62 -6.76
C VAL A 34 -5.58 -11.59 -7.91
N THR A 35 -4.91 -12.75 -7.90
CA THR A 35 -5.16 -13.88 -8.82
C THR A 35 -5.48 -15.14 -8.03
N GLN A 36 -5.94 -16.19 -8.69
CA GLN A 36 -6.22 -17.48 -8.05
C GLN A 36 -4.97 -18.15 -7.44
N ALA A 37 -3.79 -17.84 -7.97
CA ALA A 37 -2.52 -18.38 -7.46
C ALA A 37 -2.01 -17.70 -6.17
N ASP A 38 -2.65 -16.62 -5.73
CA ASP A 38 -2.24 -15.87 -4.57
C ASP A 38 -2.87 -16.42 -3.29
N LYS A 39 -2.40 -15.95 -2.13
CA LYS A 39 -3.06 -16.11 -0.84
C LYS A 39 -3.44 -14.74 -0.30
N LEU A 40 -4.69 -14.57 0.08
CA LEU A 40 -5.21 -13.34 0.66
C LEU A 40 -5.54 -13.54 2.14
N TYR A 41 -5.02 -12.65 2.98
CA TYR A 41 -5.38 -12.51 4.38
C TYR A 41 -6.08 -11.17 4.57
N VAL A 42 -7.29 -11.18 5.13
CA VAL A 42 -8.04 -9.95 5.43
C VAL A 42 -8.12 -9.79 6.94
N ILE A 43 -7.58 -8.69 7.46
CA ILE A 43 -7.73 -8.28 8.85
C ILE A 43 -8.95 -7.35 8.91
N ALA A 44 -10.08 -7.89 9.34
CA ALA A 44 -11.34 -7.16 9.49
C ALA A 44 -11.44 -6.63 10.94
N ASP A 45 -10.95 -5.38 11.14
CA ASP A 45 -10.80 -4.78 12.46
C ASP A 45 -12.00 -3.90 12.82
N ASN A 46 -12.78 -4.30 13.82
CA ASN A 46 -13.99 -3.58 14.25
C ASN A 46 -14.98 -3.30 13.10
N VAL A 47 -15.20 -4.30 12.24
CA VAL A 47 -16.18 -4.20 11.15
C VAL A 47 -17.60 -4.45 11.66
N ASN A 48 -18.57 -3.70 11.11
CA ASN A 48 -19.99 -3.93 11.37
C ASN A 48 -20.53 -5.16 10.60
N SER A 49 -21.77 -5.56 10.87
CA SER A 49 -22.39 -6.71 10.21
C SER A 49 -22.47 -6.56 8.70
N GLN A 50 -22.82 -5.36 8.19
CA GLN A 50 -22.93 -5.11 6.76
C GLN A 50 -21.59 -5.33 6.04
N LEU A 51 -20.49 -4.79 6.57
CA LEU A 51 -19.16 -4.95 5.97
C LEU A 51 -18.66 -6.38 6.13
N LYS A 52 -19.01 -7.05 7.27
CA LYS A 52 -18.71 -8.46 7.48
C LYS A 52 -19.38 -9.33 6.41
N ASP A 53 -20.70 -9.19 6.20
CA ASP A 53 -21.45 -9.95 5.21
C ASP A 53 -20.93 -9.69 3.78
N PHE A 54 -20.52 -8.45 3.50
CA PHE A 54 -19.89 -8.10 2.23
C PHE A 54 -18.55 -8.84 2.04
N LEU A 55 -17.68 -8.85 3.04
CA LEU A 55 -16.39 -9.56 2.98
C LEU A 55 -16.59 -11.07 2.81
N ASP A 56 -17.46 -11.67 3.62
CA ASP A 56 -17.77 -13.11 3.57
C ASP A 56 -18.28 -13.54 2.17
N LYS A 57 -19.04 -12.67 1.51
CA LYS A 57 -19.56 -12.92 0.16
C LYS A 57 -18.51 -12.74 -0.95
N ASN A 58 -17.55 -11.83 -0.78
CA ASN A 58 -16.63 -11.43 -1.85
C ASN A 58 -15.19 -11.91 -1.65
N ILE A 59 -14.89 -12.56 -0.53
CA ILE A 59 -13.56 -13.15 -0.31
C ILE A 59 -13.33 -14.28 -1.33
N PRO A 60 -12.20 -14.31 -2.06
CA PRO A 60 -11.90 -15.42 -2.95
C PRO A 60 -11.62 -16.72 -2.16
N GLU A 61 -11.75 -17.90 -2.80
CA GLU A 61 -11.56 -19.22 -2.17
C GLU A 61 -10.20 -19.38 -1.47
N ASN A 62 -9.16 -18.72 -1.99
CA ASN A 62 -7.82 -18.69 -1.43
C ASN A 62 -7.65 -17.61 -0.33
N GLY A 63 -8.72 -16.95 0.09
CA GLY A 63 -8.75 -15.91 1.11
C GLY A 63 -9.05 -16.46 2.51
N THR A 64 -8.60 -15.73 3.53
CA THR A 64 -8.90 -15.99 4.94
C THR A 64 -9.20 -14.66 5.61
N ILE A 65 -10.32 -14.56 6.34
CA ILE A 65 -10.70 -13.36 7.10
C ILE A 65 -10.42 -13.60 8.58
N PHE A 66 -9.71 -12.65 9.19
CA PHE A 66 -9.50 -12.57 10.64
C PHE A 66 -10.36 -11.43 11.19
N HIS A 67 -11.42 -11.75 11.90
CA HIS A 67 -12.21 -10.78 12.62
C HIS A 67 -11.53 -10.43 13.93
N VAL A 68 -11.16 -9.16 14.11
CA VAL A 68 -10.39 -8.69 15.26
C VAL A 68 -10.95 -7.38 15.81
N SER A 69 -10.51 -7.03 17.01
CA SER A 69 -10.78 -5.75 17.67
C SER A 69 -9.49 -5.27 18.31
N THR A 70 -8.62 -4.65 17.52
CA THR A 70 -7.25 -4.30 17.97
C THR A 70 -7.18 -2.99 18.73
N GLY A 71 -8.20 -2.16 18.66
CA GLY A 71 -8.34 -0.90 19.40
C GLY A 71 -7.59 0.30 18.75
N SER A 72 -6.71 0.07 17.78
CA SER A 72 -6.01 1.17 17.09
C SER A 72 -5.46 0.76 15.73
N ASN A 73 -5.25 1.76 14.88
CA ASN A 73 -4.62 1.58 13.56
C ASN A 73 -3.18 1.01 13.69
N GLY A 74 -2.40 1.48 14.67
CA GLY A 74 -1.06 0.95 14.91
C GLY A 74 -1.08 -0.52 15.34
N ALA A 75 -2.01 -0.93 16.20
CA ALA A 75 -2.16 -2.32 16.62
C ALA A 75 -2.61 -3.23 15.45
N SER A 76 -3.52 -2.74 14.62
CA SER A 76 -3.97 -3.45 13.41
C SER A 76 -2.83 -3.63 12.41
N PHE A 77 -2.01 -2.60 12.18
CA PHE A 77 -0.82 -2.72 11.33
C PHE A 77 0.24 -3.66 11.90
N ARG A 78 0.42 -3.67 13.22
CA ARG A 78 1.31 -4.64 13.88
C ARG A 78 0.87 -6.07 13.58
N LEU A 79 -0.43 -6.34 13.60
CA LEU A 79 -0.97 -7.65 13.26
C LEU A 79 -0.68 -8.07 11.82
N GLN A 80 -0.67 -7.11 10.84
CA GLN A 80 -0.18 -7.40 9.48
C GLN A 80 1.27 -7.89 9.52
N LEU A 81 2.16 -7.19 10.24
CA LEU A 81 3.57 -7.57 10.36
C LEU A 81 3.76 -8.89 11.10
N ASP A 82 2.88 -9.22 12.06
CA ASP A 82 2.94 -10.48 12.78
C ASP A 82 2.57 -11.67 11.89
N LEU A 83 1.58 -11.50 11.00
CA LEU A 83 1.20 -12.53 10.03
C LEU A 83 2.34 -12.86 9.05
N VAL A 84 3.23 -11.90 8.75
CA VAL A 84 4.38 -12.14 7.85
C VAL A 84 5.30 -13.23 8.35
N ASN A 85 5.39 -13.45 9.68
CA ASN A 85 6.23 -14.52 10.24
C ASN A 85 5.80 -15.93 9.82
N GLN A 86 4.58 -16.10 9.31
CA GLN A 86 4.03 -17.37 8.85
C GLN A 86 4.21 -17.56 7.34
N ILE A 87 4.80 -16.59 6.65
CA ILE A 87 4.98 -16.56 5.20
C ILE A 87 6.42 -16.96 4.85
N PRO A 88 6.64 -17.83 3.85
CA PRO A 88 7.98 -18.17 3.40
C PRO A 88 8.81 -16.92 3.05
N SER A 89 10.08 -16.91 3.43
CA SER A 89 10.95 -15.72 3.39
C SER A 89 11.16 -15.13 1.99
N ASP A 90 11.06 -15.96 0.96
CA ASP A 90 11.24 -15.63 -0.47
C ASP A 90 9.93 -15.18 -1.15
N GLU A 91 8.81 -15.23 -0.45
CA GLU A 91 7.53 -14.76 -0.98
C GLU A 91 7.41 -13.23 -0.92
N ILE A 92 6.79 -12.67 -1.96
CA ILE A 92 6.41 -11.25 -1.96
C ILE A 92 5.14 -11.09 -1.13
N VAL A 93 5.19 -10.21 -0.15
CA VAL A 93 4.06 -9.79 0.69
C VAL A 93 3.66 -8.37 0.30
N PHE A 94 2.37 -8.14 0.11
CA PHE A 94 1.80 -6.82 -0.11
C PHE A 94 0.91 -6.47 1.08
N LEU A 95 1.34 -5.50 1.89
CA LEU A 95 0.54 -4.92 2.98
C LEU A 95 -0.35 -3.83 2.41
N HIS A 96 -1.63 -3.82 2.76
CA HIS A 96 -2.63 -2.99 2.12
C HIS A 96 -3.61 -2.37 3.11
N GLU A 97 -4.00 -1.11 2.84
CA GLU A 97 -5.06 -0.38 3.55
C GLU A 97 -6.35 -0.30 2.72
N ASP A 98 -7.48 0.02 3.38
CA ASP A 98 -8.82 -0.04 2.81
C ASP A 98 -9.28 1.24 2.09
N ASP A 99 -8.35 2.11 1.72
CA ASP A 99 -8.62 3.40 1.09
C ASP A 99 -7.71 3.69 -0.12
N TYR A 100 -7.45 2.63 -0.90
CA TYR A 100 -6.68 2.71 -2.13
C TYR A 100 -7.49 2.28 -3.33
N LEU A 101 -7.27 2.99 -4.44
CA LEU A 101 -7.72 2.59 -5.78
C LEU A 101 -6.52 2.31 -6.68
N TYR A 102 -6.72 1.37 -7.59
CA TYR A 102 -5.73 0.97 -8.60
C TYR A 102 -6.25 1.28 -9.99
N LYS A 103 -5.39 1.84 -10.84
CA LYS A 103 -5.67 1.96 -12.26
C LYS A 103 -5.85 0.58 -12.86
N PRO A 104 -6.97 0.31 -13.54
CA PRO A 104 -7.18 -0.96 -14.22
C PRO A 104 -6.06 -1.28 -15.21
N SER A 105 -5.76 -2.58 -15.35
CA SER A 105 -4.93 -3.07 -16.46
C SER A 105 -5.70 -2.95 -17.76
N PRO A 106 -5.04 -2.68 -18.90
CA PRO A 106 -5.68 -2.76 -20.21
C PRO A 106 -6.31 -4.15 -20.40
N LYS A 107 -7.53 -4.20 -20.97
CA LYS A 107 -8.29 -5.45 -21.14
C LYS A 107 -7.59 -6.50 -22.01
N ASP A 108 -6.66 -6.06 -22.86
CA ASP A 108 -5.99 -6.92 -23.85
C ASP A 108 -4.75 -7.65 -23.31
N THR A 109 -4.33 -7.38 -22.09
CA THR A 109 -3.21 -8.10 -21.45
C THR A 109 -3.74 -9.20 -20.53
N ALA A 110 -4.29 -10.24 -21.12
CA ALA A 110 -5.03 -11.29 -20.40
C ALA A 110 -4.19 -12.18 -19.47
N SER A 111 -2.86 -12.12 -19.51
CA SER A 111 -2.03 -13.06 -18.74
C SER A 111 -1.34 -12.47 -17.51
N GLU A 112 -1.09 -11.18 -17.43
CA GLU A 112 -0.42 -10.59 -16.26
C GLU A 112 -0.92 -9.20 -15.97
N LYS A 113 -1.51 -9.01 -14.78
CA LYS A 113 -1.94 -7.68 -14.32
C LYS A 113 -0.74 -6.77 -14.21
N ILE A 114 -0.69 -5.69 -14.98
CA ILE A 114 0.45 -4.75 -15.02
C ILE A 114 0.86 -4.27 -13.61
N ASN A 115 -0.08 -4.08 -12.71
CA ASN A 115 0.21 -3.67 -11.34
C ASN A 115 1.08 -4.71 -10.61
N ARG A 116 0.90 -5.99 -10.89
CA ARG A 116 1.72 -7.09 -10.32
C ARG A 116 3.10 -7.14 -10.94
N ALA A 117 3.18 -6.99 -12.28
CA ALA A 117 4.46 -6.93 -12.98
C ALA A 117 5.33 -5.80 -12.43
N LEU A 118 4.76 -4.62 -12.22
CA LEU A 118 5.47 -3.49 -11.62
C LEU A 118 5.98 -3.79 -10.21
N ILE A 119 5.19 -4.43 -9.35
CA ILE A 119 5.67 -4.83 -8.01
C ILE A 119 6.90 -5.72 -8.12
N ILE A 120 6.85 -6.76 -8.97
CA ILE A 120 7.97 -7.70 -9.17
C ILE A 120 9.20 -6.97 -9.73
N GLU A 121 9.01 -6.08 -10.70
CA GLU A 121 10.09 -5.32 -11.32
C GLU A 121 10.75 -4.35 -10.34
N GLY A 122 9.96 -3.60 -9.58
CA GLY A 122 10.46 -2.66 -8.59
C GLY A 122 11.26 -3.34 -7.48
N LEU A 123 10.81 -4.51 -7.01
CA LEU A 123 11.50 -5.30 -5.98
C LEU A 123 12.86 -5.87 -6.43
N LYS A 124 13.15 -5.90 -7.73
CA LYS A 124 14.51 -6.22 -8.22
C LYS A 124 15.52 -5.09 -7.98
N LYS A 125 15.05 -3.88 -7.67
CA LYS A 125 15.88 -2.66 -7.51
C LYS A 125 15.70 -1.99 -6.15
N ALA A 126 14.64 -2.29 -5.42
CA ALA A 126 14.32 -1.72 -4.12
C ALA A 126 13.92 -2.81 -3.12
N HIS A 127 13.98 -2.51 -1.82
CA HIS A 127 13.56 -3.43 -0.74
C HIS A 127 12.05 -3.35 -0.51
N TYR A 128 11.47 -2.18 -0.79
CA TYR A 128 10.06 -1.85 -0.67
C TYR A 128 9.56 -1.20 -1.95
N VAL A 129 8.35 -1.52 -2.36
CA VAL A 129 7.71 -0.95 -3.55
C VAL A 129 6.30 -0.54 -3.20
N THR A 130 5.93 0.69 -3.54
CA THR A 130 4.54 1.13 -3.60
C THR A 130 4.15 1.40 -5.04
N LEU A 131 2.87 1.26 -5.38
CA LEU A 131 2.32 1.71 -6.67
C LEU A 131 1.78 3.13 -6.61
N TYR A 132 1.79 3.74 -5.43
CA TYR A 132 1.35 5.08 -5.16
C TYR A 132 2.49 6.08 -5.31
N ASP A 133 2.35 7.01 -6.24
CA ASP A 133 3.24 8.15 -6.39
C ASP A 133 2.63 9.35 -5.66
N HIS A 134 3.08 9.55 -4.42
CA HIS A 134 2.48 10.51 -3.50
C HIS A 134 2.76 11.95 -3.95
N PRO A 135 1.71 12.78 -4.18
CA PRO A 135 1.86 14.15 -4.66
C PRO A 135 2.68 15.08 -3.78
N ASP A 136 2.80 14.80 -2.47
CA ASP A 136 3.60 15.61 -1.55
C ASP A 136 5.08 15.73 -1.95
N LYS A 137 5.56 14.82 -2.81
CA LYS A 137 6.91 14.86 -3.37
C LYS A 137 7.11 15.94 -4.45
N TYR A 138 6.03 16.59 -4.88
CA TYR A 138 6.01 17.59 -5.93
C TYR A 138 5.49 18.94 -5.44
N ILE A 139 5.35 19.11 -4.12
CA ILE A 139 4.77 20.28 -3.47
C ILE A 139 5.80 20.82 -2.48
N PRO A 140 6.09 22.14 -2.44
CA PRO A 140 6.96 22.73 -1.44
C PRO A 140 6.53 22.40 -0.02
N PRO A 141 7.45 22.15 0.93
CA PRO A 141 7.13 21.91 2.33
C PRO A 141 6.26 23.02 2.96
N SER A 142 6.48 24.28 2.56
CA SER A 142 5.68 25.44 2.99
C SER A 142 4.21 25.38 2.56
N SER A 143 3.89 24.57 1.54
CA SER A 143 2.54 24.34 1.02
C SER A 143 1.97 22.98 1.41
N GLY A 144 2.55 22.32 2.42
CA GLY A 144 2.10 21.00 2.90
C GLY A 144 2.78 19.81 2.21
N GLY A 145 3.83 20.04 1.43
CA GLY A 145 4.63 19.00 0.81
C GLY A 145 5.50 18.23 1.79
N ASN A 146 6.19 17.22 1.28
CA ASN A 146 7.07 16.37 2.09
C ASN A 146 8.26 17.18 2.64
N PRO A 147 8.53 17.13 3.97
CA PRO A 147 9.58 17.96 4.60
C PRO A 147 11.01 17.58 4.20
N LYS A 148 11.19 16.57 3.35
CA LYS A 148 12.50 16.11 2.85
C LYS A 148 12.73 16.41 1.38
N ILE A 149 11.83 17.14 0.74
CA ILE A 149 12.08 17.73 -0.59
C ILE A 149 12.61 19.16 -0.45
N SER A 150 13.07 19.73 -1.55
CA SER A 150 13.53 21.12 -1.57
C SER A 150 12.37 22.12 -1.46
N ASP A 151 12.69 23.36 -1.09
CA ASP A 151 11.70 24.44 -0.88
C ASP A 151 10.95 24.85 -2.16
N ASP A 152 11.49 24.52 -3.33
CA ASP A 152 10.85 24.72 -4.64
C ASP A 152 9.90 23.56 -5.05
N GLY A 153 9.73 22.53 -4.20
CA GLY A 153 8.88 21.39 -4.49
C GLY A 153 9.51 20.34 -5.41
N ILE A 154 10.84 20.32 -5.50
CA ILE A 154 11.57 19.35 -6.32
C ILE A 154 12.15 18.24 -5.42
N GLU A 155 11.80 16.98 -5.69
CA GLU A 155 12.43 15.83 -5.04
C GLU A 155 13.72 15.44 -5.78
N TYR A 156 14.87 15.57 -5.13
CA TYR A 156 16.14 15.06 -5.65
C TYR A 156 16.28 13.58 -5.26
N THR A 157 16.22 12.69 -6.26
CA THR A 157 16.25 11.26 -6.04
C THR A 157 16.88 10.50 -7.18
N GLY A 158 17.26 9.24 -6.93
CA GLY A 158 17.69 8.32 -7.97
C GLY A 158 16.50 7.79 -8.76
N ILE A 159 16.64 7.80 -10.09
CA ILE A 159 15.66 7.22 -11.01
C ILE A 159 16.23 5.98 -11.67
N PHE A 160 15.36 5.06 -12.09
CA PHE A 160 15.73 3.88 -12.86
C PHE A 160 14.60 3.44 -13.78
N LEU A 161 14.92 2.56 -14.73
CA LEU A 161 13.99 2.02 -15.72
C LEU A 161 13.80 0.52 -15.51
N THR A 162 12.58 0.06 -15.70
CA THR A 162 12.22 -1.34 -15.89
C THR A 162 11.43 -1.50 -17.18
N PRO A 163 11.14 -2.72 -17.68
CA PRO A 163 10.41 -2.89 -18.94
C PRO A 163 9.08 -2.15 -19.02
N ASN A 164 8.38 -1.98 -17.90
CA ASN A 164 7.02 -1.43 -17.88
C ASN A 164 6.89 -0.05 -17.24
N SER A 165 7.94 0.53 -16.65
CA SER A 165 7.84 1.84 -15.99
C SER A 165 9.18 2.52 -15.75
N HIS A 166 9.13 3.85 -15.65
CA HIS A 166 10.13 4.64 -14.95
C HIS A 166 9.83 4.61 -13.44
N TRP A 167 10.85 4.74 -12.63
CA TRP A 167 10.80 4.66 -11.19
C TRP A 167 11.63 5.76 -10.55
N LYS A 168 11.20 6.17 -9.35
CA LYS A 168 12.04 6.93 -8.44
C LYS A 168 12.15 6.22 -7.09
N TYR A 169 13.24 6.46 -6.37
CA TYR A 169 13.27 6.16 -4.95
C TYR A 169 12.48 7.23 -4.19
N THR A 170 11.80 6.81 -3.12
CA THR A 170 10.96 7.69 -2.31
C THR A 170 11.16 7.41 -0.81
N ASN A 171 10.46 8.13 0.06
CA ASN A 171 10.67 8.07 1.50
C ASN A 171 9.39 7.78 2.32
N SER A 172 8.27 7.53 1.66
CA SER A 172 7.01 7.13 2.32
C SER A 172 6.06 6.43 1.35
N THR A 173 5.07 5.72 1.87
CA THR A 173 4.13 4.89 1.10
C THR A 173 2.71 4.92 1.64
N THR A 174 2.43 5.66 2.71
CA THR A 174 1.15 5.61 3.44
C THR A 174 0.66 4.17 3.72
N LEU A 175 1.55 3.31 4.26
CA LEU A 175 1.31 1.94 4.71
C LEU A 175 0.83 0.92 3.65
N THR A 176 0.78 1.30 2.38
CA THR A 176 0.41 0.39 1.29
C THR A 176 1.62 0.11 0.40
N PHE A 177 2.25 -1.04 0.58
CA PHE A 177 3.50 -1.40 -0.08
C PHE A 177 3.76 -2.91 -0.12
N ALA A 178 4.62 -3.33 -1.04
CA ALA A 178 5.14 -4.68 -1.15
C ALA A 178 6.61 -4.76 -0.72
N ALA A 179 6.98 -5.90 -0.16
CA ALA A 179 8.35 -6.30 0.12
C ALA A 179 8.45 -7.83 0.13
N TYR A 180 9.65 -8.38 0.09
CA TYR A 180 9.82 -9.79 0.44
C TYR A 180 9.55 -10.02 1.93
N ALA A 181 8.97 -11.17 2.29
CA ALA A 181 8.71 -11.53 3.69
C ALA A 181 9.98 -11.43 4.53
N LYS A 182 11.12 -11.91 4.01
CA LYS A 182 12.44 -11.75 4.64
C LYS A 182 12.72 -10.31 5.05
N THR A 183 12.50 -9.35 4.14
CA THR A 183 12.76 -7.93 4.41
C THR A 183 11.89 -7.40 5.56
N LEU A 184 10.60 -7.75 5.57
CA LEU A 184 9.67 -7.34 6.61
C LEU A 184 10.03 -7.94 7.98
N ILE A 185 10.45 -9.21 8.00
CA ILE A 185 10.90 -9.90 9.22
C ILE A 185 12.17 -9.24 9.78
N GLU A 186 13.17 -8.99 8.93
CA GLU A 186 14.42 -8.33 9.32
C GLU A 186 14.18 -6.91 9.86
N ASP A 187 13.23 -6.19 9.28
CA ASP A 187 12.95 -4.79 9.59
C ASP A 187 11.90 -4.60 10.69
N LYS A 188 11.31 -5.69 11.23
CA LYS A 188 10.23 -5.64 12.22
C LYS A 188 10.58 -4.78 13.46
N THR A 189 11.80 -4.89 13.96
CA THR A 189 12.29 -4.09 15.09
C THR A 189 12.43 -2.62 14.74
N SER A 190 12.68 -2.29 13.47
CA SER A 190 12.74 -0.90 12.98
C SER A 190 11.34 -0.28 12.87
N TRP A 191 10.32 -1.08 12.57
CA TRP A 191 8.92 -0.64 12.55
C TRP A 191 8.35 -0.42 13.94
N ALA A 192 8.73 -1.22 14.93
CA ALA A 192 8.11 -1.28 16.25
C ALA A 192 7.89 0.09 16.94
N PRO A 193 8.87 1.03 16.97
CA PRO A 193 8.68 2.33 17.61
C PRO A 193 7.61 3.20 16.93
N TYR A 194 7.40 3.00 15.63
CA TYR A 194 6.52 3.84 14.80
C TYR A 194 5.09 3.31 14.69
N ILE A 195 4.83 2.14 15.25
CA ILE A 195 3.52 1.46 15.23
C ILE A 195 2.99 1.14 16.65
N SER A 196 3.65 1.66 17.68
CA SER A 196 3.25 1.45 19.07
C SER A 196 2.09 2.35 19.51
N GLY A 197 1.89 3.48 18.82
CA GLY A 197 0.84 4.45 19.09
C GLY A 197 -0.50 4.12 18.42
N PRO A 198 -1.50 5.00 18.58
CA PRO A 198 -2.81 4.83 17.94
C PRO A 198 -2.72 4.92 16.42
N HIS A 199 -1.74 5.64 15.90
CA HIS A 199 -1.50 5.85 14.48
C HIS A 199 -0.09 5.43 14.10
N PRO A 200 0.08 4.65 13.03
CA PRO A 200 1.39 4.39 12.45
C PRO A 200 2.04 5.68 11.90
N HIS A 201 3.33 5.78 12.09
CA HIS A 201 4.17 6.86 11.57
C HIS A 201 5.08 6.31 10.47
N ASP A 202 4.51 5.92 9.34
CA ASP A 202 5.21 5.25 8.24
C ASP A 202 6.35 6.09 7.66
N PHE A 203 6.15 7.40 7.52
CA PHE A 203 7.19 8.30 7.05
C PHE A 203 8.46 8.24 7.92
N GLN A 204 8.32 8.30 9.25
CA GLN A 204 9.44 8.19 10.19
C GLN A 204 10.06 6.78 10.17
N ALA A 205 9.24 5.75 10.03
CA ALA A 205 9.71 4.37 9.89
C ALA A 205 10.59 4.22 8.65
N PHE A 206 10.13 4.71 7.49
CA PHE A 206 10.90 4.65 6.26
C PHE A 206 12.16 5.53 6.27
N LEU A 207 12.14 6.70 6.93
CA LEU A 207 13.37 7.47 7.16
C LEU A 207 14.39 6.68 8.00
N SER A 208 13.92 5.95 9.03
CA SER A 208 14.77 5.09 9.84
C SER A 208 15.34 3.92 9.03
N LEU A 209 14.50 3.28 8.23
CA LEU A 209 14.91 2.19 7.32
C LEU A 209 15.89 2.68 6.25
N GLY A 210 15.69 3.88 5.70
CA GLY A 210 16.61 4.51 4.74
C GLY A 210 18.00 4.71 5.33
N LYS A 211 18.13 5.10 6.60
CA LYS A 211 19.42 5.18 7.31
C LYS A 211 20.13 3.83 7.43
N LYS A 212 19.39 2.73 7.35
CA LYS A 212 19.91 1.35 7.33
C LYS A 212 20.17 0.83 5.91
N GLY A 213 20.08 1.69 4.89
CA GLY A 213 20.30 1.34 3.50
C GLY A 213 19.09 0.73 2.79
N ARG A 214 17.91 0.66 3.43
CA ARG A 214 16.69 0.23 2.74
C ARG A 214 16.26 1.28 1.72
N LYS A 215 15.80 0.82 0.55
CA LYS A 215 15.29 1.65 -0.54
C LYS A 215 13.83 1.34 -0.76
N ILE A 216 13.04 2.39 -0.98
CA ILE A 216 11.65 2.32 -1.39
C ILE A 216 11.57 2.86 -2.81
N ALA A 217 10.75 2.28 -3.67
CA ALA A 217 10.52 2.78 -5.01
C ALA A 217 9.03 2.95 -5.29
N SER A 218 8.71 3.98 -6.06
CA SER A 218 7.39 4.19 -6.67
C SER A 218 7.52 4.35 -8.18
N PRO A 219 6.56 3.86 -9.01
CA PRO A 219 6.58 4.07 -10.46
C PRO A 219 6.16 5.50 -10.81
N ILE A 220 6.61 5.98 -11.95
CA ILE A 220 6.23 7.26 -12.55
C ILE A 220 5.65 6.98 -13.94
N PRO A 221 4.35 7.30 -14.18
CA PRO A 221 3.35 7.71 -13.20
C PRO A 221 2.95 6.59 -12.26
N GLY A 222 2.43 6.95 -11.08
CA GLY A 222 1.84 6.00 -10.14
C GLY A 222 0.64 5.27 -10.74
N ARG A 223 0.36 4.06 -10.23
CA ARG A 223 -0.75 3.21 -10.67
C ARG A 223 -1.76 2.91 -9.56
N ALA A 224 -1.52 3.48 -8.40
CA ALA A 224 -2.43 3.49 -7.27
C ALA A 224 -2.59 4.91 -6.74
N THR A 225 -3.67 5.16 -6.02
CA THR A 225 -3.86 6.38 -5.25
C THR A 225 -4.41 6.06 -3.88
N HIS A 226 -3.97 6.77 -2.87
CA HIS A 226 -4.70 6.96 -1.63
C HIS A 226 -5.93 7.82 -1.93
N CYS A 227 -7.11 7.45 -1.40
CA CYS A 227 -8.38 8.08 -1.77
C CYS A 227 -8.65 9.42 -1.05
N ASP A 228 -7.62 10.08 -0.55
CA ASP A 228 -7.68 11.45 -0.04
C ASP A 228 -7.69 12.43 -1.22
N PRO A 229 -8.72 13.28 -1.39
CA PRO A 229 -8.84 14.17 -2.54
C PRO A 229 -7.65 15.13 -2.74
N PHE A 230 -6.94 15.47 -1.67
CA PHE A 230 -5.77 16.36 -1.73
C PHE A 230 -4.48 15.63 -2.14
N ASN A 231 -4.47 14.30 -2.14
CA ASN A 231 -3.29 13.48 -2.34
C ASN A 231 -3.47 12.43 -3.44
N LEU A 232 -4.26 12.76 -4.47
CA LEU A 232 -4.47 11.84 -5.59
C LEU A 232 -3.24 11.79 -6.50
N THR A 233 -2.83 10.59 -6.86
CA THR A 233 -1.79 10.39 -7.90
C THR A 233 -2.19 11.09 -9.19
N PRO A 234 -1.32 11.93 -9.78
CA PRO A 234 -1.64 12.70 -10.98
C PRO A 234 -1.81 11.84 -12.24
N PHE A 235 -2.33 12.44 -13.30
CA PHE A 235 -2.50 11.87 -14.64
C PHE A 235 -3.57 10.75 -14.77
N ILE A 236 -4.37 10.54 -13.74
CA ILE A 236 -5.47 9.57 -13.75
C ILE A 236 -6.71 10.27 -13.22
N ASP A 237 -7.83 10.13 -13.92
CA ASP A 237 -9.12 10.52 -13.39
C ASP A 237 -9.65 9.45 -12.44
N TRP A 238 -9.34 9.60 -11.17
CA TRP A 238 -9.74 8.67 -10.11
C TRP A 238 -11.23 8.72 -9.78
N HIS A 239 -11.95 9.77 -10.22
CA HIS A 239 -13.39 9.85 -10.07
C HIS A 239 -14.14 8.94 -11.06
N SER A 240 -13.48 8.55 -12.15
CA SER A 240 -14.05 7.67 -13.18
C SER A 240 -13.70 6.18 -13.02
N ILE A 241 -12.88 5.85 -12.02
CA ILE A 241 -12.45 4.46 -11.72
C ILE A 241 -13.42 3.76 -10.79
#